data_6f5a25b243a7db172eab644820f078bf
#
_entry.id   6f5a25b243a7db172eab644820f078bf
#
_cell.length_a   1.000
_cell.length_b   1.000
_cell.length_c   1.000
_cell.angle_alpha   90.00
_cell.angle_beta   90.00
_cell.angle_gamma   90.00
#
_symmetry.space_group_name_H-M   'P 1'
#
loop_
_entity.id
_entity.type
_entity.pdbx_description
1 polymer ?
#
loop_
_entity_poly.entity_id
_entity_poly.type
_entity_poly.pdbx_seq_one_letter_code
_entity_poly.pdbx_strand_id
1 'polypeptide(L)'
;MPMSDAETLEGARARAAAAARTAAPPYLAIGLEGGLSSEPLETLTSWAAATDGVRWGYGSGGRIVLPDAIAREVRGGRELGDVIDEAAGHAIRGTRGAWGLLTIDLVGRRDAFITATIAALAPFYNPTLYR
;
A
#
# COMPACT_ATOMS: atom_id res chain seq x y z
N MET A 1 8.62 7.51 3.28
CA MET A 1 7.99 6.43 2.51
C MET A 1 8.84 5.16 2.62
N PRO A 2 8.25 4.00 2.85
CA PRO A 2 8.98 2.73 2.82
C PRO A 2 9.66 2.49 1.46
N MET A 3 10.86 1.92 1.48
CA MET A 3 11.72 1.77 0.31
C MET A 3 11.91 0.30 -0.11
N SER A 4 11.13 -0.61 0.47
CA SER A 4 11.13 -2.03 0.13
C SER A 4 9.75 -2.63 0.46
N ASP A 5 9.49 -3.81 -0.11
CA ASP A 5 8.28 -4.57 0.25
C ASP A 5 8.26 -4.92 1.73
N ALA A 6 9.40 -5.30 2.30
CA ALA A 6 9.50 -5.65 3.71
C ALA A 6 9.14 -4.47 4.62
N GLU A 7 9.64 -3.29 4.32
CA GLU A 7 9.32 -2.07 5.07
C GLU A 7 7.85 -1.67 4.91
N THR A 8 7.32 -1.81 3.68
CA THR A 8 5.92 -1.48 3.39
C THR A 8 4.99 -2.42 4.14
N LEU A 9 5.27 -3.72 4.14
CA LEU A 9 4.49 -4.71 4.87
C LEU A 9 4.53 -4.45 6.38
N GLU A 10 5.71 -4.14 6.93
CA GLU A 10 5.84 -3.82 8.35
C GLU A 10 5.07 -2.54 8.71
N GLY A 11 5.05 -1.56 7.83
CA GLY A 11 4.24 -0.35 8.01
C GLY A 11 2.75 -0.66 8.06
N ALA A 12 2.25 -1.51 7.16
CA ALA A 12 0.86 -1.96 7.17
C ALA A 12 0.53 -2.72 8.46
N ARG A 13 1.41 -3.62 8.88
CA ARG A 13 1.27 -4.39 10.11
C ARG A 13 1.20 -3.48 11.34
N ALA A 14 2.09 -2.52 11.45
CA ALA A 14 2.12 -1.57 12.55
C ALA A 14 0.82 -0.73 12.62
N ARG A 15 0.28 -0.33 11.49
CA ARG A 15 -0.99 0.41 11.41
C ARG A 15 -2.17 -0.45 11.87
N ALA A 16 -2.22 -1.71 11.46
CA ALA A 16 -3.26 -2.64 11.90
C ALA A 16 -3.16 -2.88 13.42
N ALA A 17 -1.95 -3.07 13.94
CA ALA A 17 -1.73 -3.25 15.37
C ALA A 17 -2.15 -2.01 16.17
N ALA A 18 -1.85 -0.82 15.66
CA ALA A 18 -2.26 0.43 16.31
C ALA A 18 -3.79 0.58 16.33
N ALA A 19 -4.47 0.26 15.23
CA ALA A 19 -5.93 0.28 15.17
C ALA A 19 -6.55 -0.73 16.15
N ALA A 20 -5.96 -1.92 16.26
CA ALA A 20 -6.42 -2.96 17.17
C ALA A 20 -6.37 -2.52 18.63
N ARG A 21 -5.37 -1.72 19.01
CA ARG A 21 -5.23 -1.23 20.39
C ARG A 21 -6.37 -0.30 20.82
N THR A 22 -7.08 0.32 19.89
CA THR A 22 -8.19 1.24 20.18
C THR A 22 -9.55 0.60 20.02
N ALA A 23 -9.61 -0.68 19.64
CA ALA A 23 -10.84 -1.41 19.37
C ALA A 23 -11.21 -2.35 20.52
N ALA A 24 -12.50 -2.51 20.75
CA ALA A 24 -13.03 -3.52 21.69
C ALA A 24 -13.41 -4.77 20.92
N PRO A 25 -13.08 -5.99 21.42
CA PRO A 25 -13.48 -7.21 20.74
C PRO A 25 -15.00 -7.39 20.67
N PRO A 26 -15.58 -7.98 19.61
CA PRO A 26 -14.84 -8.45 18.42
C PRO A 26 -14.51 -7.31 17.45
N TYR A 27 -13.37 -7.41 16.76
CA TYR A 27 -12.97 -6.42 15.76
C TYR A 27 -12.22 -7.07 14.61
N LEU A 28 -12.06 -6.32 13.53
CA LEU A 28 -11.14 -6.61 12.45
C LEU A 28 -10.40 -5.30 12.15
N ALA A 29 -9.14 -5.26 12.52
CA ALA A 29 -8.30 -4.09 12.32
C ALA A 29 -7.50 -4.24 11.03
N ILE A 30 -7.46 -3.21 10.21
CA ILE A 30 -6.79 -3.22 8.92
C ILE A 30 -5.80 -2.06 8.86
N GLY A 31 -4.58 -2.36 8.42
CA GLY A 31 -3.56 -1.36 8.15
C GLY A 31 -3.18 -1.40 6.69
N LEU A 32 -2.99 -0.22 6.09
CA LEU A 32 -2.62 -0.06 4.70
C LEU A 32 -1.35 0.76 4.61
N GLU A 33 -0.45 0.36 3.73
CA GLU A 33 0.78 1.11 3.46
C GLU A 33 1.18 1.01 2.01
N GLY A 34 1.67 2.15 1.46
CA GLY A 34 2.27 2.20 0.13
C GLY A 34 3.76 2.44 0.25
N GLY A 35 4.53 1.89 -0.66
CA GLY A 35 5.98 2.03 -0.66
C GLY A 35 6.58 1.76 -2.02
N LEU A 36 7.90 1.79 -2.06
CA LEU A 36 8.66 1.42 -3.25
C LEU A 36 9.29 0.05 -3.08
N SER A 37 9.55 -0.60 -4.20
CA SER A 37 10.38 -1.81 -4.25
C SER A 37 11.27 -1.71 -5.48
N SER A 38 12.54 -2.10 -5.38
CA SER A 38 13.48 -2.07 -6.50
C SER A 38 13.66 -3.44 -7.16
N GLU A 39 13.02 -4.48 -6.64
CA GLU A 39 13.15 -5.83 -7.18
C GLU A 39 11.81 -6.34 -7.69
N PRO A 40 11.74 -6.88 -8.92
CA PRO A 40 12.79 -6.93 -9.94
C PRO A 40 12.97 -5.60 -10.69
N LEU A 41 12.05 -4.67 -10.54
CA LEU A 41 12.06 -3.34 -11.14
C LEU A 41 11.62 -2.32 -10.10
N GLU A 42 11.93 -1.06 -10.36
CA GLU A 42 11.47 0.03 -9.50
C GLU A 42 9.96 0.18 -9.61
N THR A 43 9.23 -0.22 -8.57
CA THR A 43 7.76 -0.23 -8.58
C THR A 43 7.19 0.49 -7.37
N LEU A 44 6.02 1.06 -7.55
CA LEU A 44 5.15 1.45 -6.46
C LEU A 44 4.36 0.21 -6.04
N THR A 45 4.35 -0.10 -4.76
CA THR A 45 3.68 -1.27 -4.19
C THR A 45 2.70 -0.87 -3.09
N SER A 46 1.74 -1.72 -2.81
CA SER A 46 0.73 -1.51 -1.77
C SER A 46 0.57 -2.80 -0.97
N TRP A 47 0.58 -2.67 0.36
CA TRP A 47 0.35 -3.81 1.26
C TRP A 47 -0.78 -3.51 2.23
N ALA A 48 -1.48 -4.57 2.60
CA ALA A 48 -2.49 -4.54 3.66
C ALA A 48 -2.18 -5.63 4.68
N ALA A 49 -2.43 -5.32 5.94
CA ALA A 49 -2.42 -6.28 7.03
C ALA A 49 -3.79 -6.25 7.71
N ALA A 50 -4.29 -7.40 8.13
CA ALA A 50 -5.56 -7.52 8.84
C ALA A 50 -5.40 -8.41 10.06
N THR A 51 -6.05 -8.07 11.16
CA THR A 51 -6.03 -8.88 12.38
C THR A 51 -7.32 -8.75 13.17
N ASP A 52 -7.75 -9.84 13.78
CA ASP A 52 -8.83 -9.86 14.77
C ASP A 52 -8.29 -9.92 16.22
N GLY A 53 -6.97 -9.75 16.37
CA GLY A 53 -6.27 -9.86 17.65
C GLY A 53 -5.60 -11.19 17.89
N VAL A 54 -5.97 -12.22 17.13
CA VAL A 54 -5.42 -13.59 17.22
C VAL A 54 -4.77 -13.98 15.91
N ARG A 55 -5.53 -13.86 14.83
CA ARG A 55 -5.09 -14.24 13.48
C ARG A 55 -4.62 -13.00 12.71
N TRP A 56 -3.63 -13.21 11.88
CA TRP A 56 -3.13 -12.19 10.96
C TRP A 56 -3.27 -12.66 9.52
N GLY A 57 -3.59 -11.71 8.64
CA GLY A 57 -3.57 -11.91 7.21
C GLY A 57 -2.83 -10.76 6.54
N TYR A 58 -2.21 -11.04 5.41
CA TYR A 58 -1.42 -10.07 4.65
C TYR A 58 -1.74 -10.20 3.17
N GLY A 59 -1.76 -9.08 2.48
CA GLY A 59 -2.02 -9.07 1.05
C GLY A 59 -1.36 -7.88 0.38
N SER A 60 -1.06 -8.03 -0.90
CA SER A 60 -0.50 -6.97 -1.72
C SER A 60 -1.48 -6.66 -2.85
N GLY A 61 -1.56 -5.39 -3.21
CA GLY A 61 -2.26 -4.94 -4.41
C GLY A 61 -1.37 -5.05 -5.63
N GLY A 62 -1.81 -4.46 -6.73
CA GLY A 62 -1.00 -4.40 -7.94
C GLY A 62 0.27 -3.59 -7.77
N ARG A 63 1.17 -3.73 -8.72
CA ARG A 63 2.41 -2.97 -8.79
C ARG A 63 2.42 -2.16 -10.08
N ILE A 64 2.98 -0.97 -10.02
CA ILE A 64 3.21 -0.17 -11.22
C ILE A 64 4.67 0.23 -11.28
N VAL A 65 5.30 0.02 -12.44
CA VAL A 65 6.68 0.44 -12.66
C VAL A 65 6.71 1.95 -12.73
N LEU A 66 7.55 2.57 -11.91
CA LEU A 66 7.71 4.01 -11.91
C LEU A 66 8.67 4.45 -12.99
N PRO A 67 8.42 5.62 -13.61
CA PRO A 67 9.45 6.25 -14.44
C PRO A 67 10.72 6.46 -13.62
N ASP A 68 11.88 6.19 -14.23
CA ASP A 68 13.18 6.28 -13.56
C ASP A 68 13.41 7.64 -12.91
N ALA A 69 13.00 8.72 -13.57
CA ALA A 69 13.16 10.06 -13.03
C ALA A 69 12.37 10.26 -11.74
N ILE A 70 11.15 9.73 -11.66
CA ILE A 70 10.31 9.82 -10.45
C ILE A 70 10.91 8.96 -9.33
N ALA A 71 11.27 7.73 -9.63
CA ALA A 71 11.86 6.82 -8.65
C ALA A 71 13.15 7.40 -8.04
N ARG A 72 13.98 8.01 -8.87
CA ARG A 72 15.24 8.62 -8.44
C ARG A 72 15.00 9.78 -7.45
N GLU A 73 14.04 10.64 -7.75
CA GLU A 73 13.69 11.77 -6.88
C GLU A 73 13.18 11.31 -5.52
N VAL A 74 12.31 10.29 -5.51
CA VAL A 74 11.75 9.75 -4.27
C VAL A 74 12.83 9.05 -3.45
N ARG A 75 13.71 8.28 -4.08
CA ARG A 75 14.83 7.64 -3.37
C ARG A 75 15.83 8.65 -2.86
N GLY A 76 15.92 9.81 -3.50
CA GLY A 76 16.73 10.94 -3.05
C GLY A 76 16.15 11.70 -1.85
N GLY A 77 14.96 11.32 -1.37
CA GLY A 77 14.36 11.89 -0.17
C GLY A 77 13.14 12.77 -0.40
N ARG A 78 12.71 12.97 -1.64
CA ARG A 78 11.50 13.75 -1.92
C ARG A 78 10.24 12.94 -1.67
N GLU A 79 9.17 13.59 -1.25
CA GLU A 79 7.86 12.98 -1.11
C GLU A 79 7.30 12.61 -2.50
N LEU A 80 6.75 11.39 -2.64
CA LEU A 80 6.17 10.94 -3.90
C LEU A 80 5.08 11.88 -4.40
N GLY A 81 4.19 12.34 -3.51
CA GLY A 81 3.13 13.27 -3.88
C GLY A 81 3.64 14.54 -4.50
N ASP A 82 4.72 15.11 -3.96
CA ASP A 82 5.33 16.34 -4.50
C ASP A 82 5.93 16.11 -5.89
N VAL A 83 6.62 14.98 -6.07
CA VAL A 83 7.22 14.61 -7.35
C VAL A 83 6.13 14.41 -8.41
N ILE A 84 5.05 13.74 -8.04
CA ILE A 84 3.91 13.51 -8.95
C ILE A 84 3.21 14.82 -9.29
N ASP A 85 2.98 15.71 -8.32
CA ASP A 85 2.37 17.02 -8.57
C ASP A 85 3.20 17.84 -9.54
N GLU A 86 4.51 17.86 -9.36
CA GLU A 86 5.44 18.54 -10.26
C GLU A 86 5.41 17.94 -11.67
N ALA A 87 5.43 16.61 -11.77
CA ALA A 87 5.37 15.92 -13.07
C ALA A 87 4.05 16.18 -13.80
N ALA A 88 2.96 16.32 -13.08
CA ALA A 88 1.64 16.58 -13.64
C ALA A 88 1.42 18.07 -13.94
N GLY A 89 2.27 18.96 -13.43
CA GLY A 89 2.14 20.42 -13.59
C GLY A 89 1.07 21.05 -12.70
N HIS A 90 0.44 20.31 -11.82
CA HIS A 90 -0.54 20.82 -10.86
C HIS A 90 -0.75 19.82 -9.71
N ALA A 91 -1.32 20.27 -8.60
CA ALA A 91 -1.53 19.43 -7.44
C ALA A 91 -2.64 18.40 -7.69
N ILE A 92 -2.29 17.10 -7.62
CA ILE A 92 -3.20 15.99 -7.87
C ILE A 92 -3.18 14.95 -6.76
N ARG A 93 -2.31 15.09 -5.75
CA ARG A 93 -2.08 14.12 -4.68
C ARG A 93 -3.37 13.61 -4.05
N GLY A 94 -4.32 14.50 -3.77
CA GLY A 94 -5.58 14.18 -3.12
C GLY A 94 -6.63 13.58 -4.06
N THR A 95 -6.45 13.65 -5.38
CA THR A 95 -7.45 13.27 -6.38
C THR A 95 -7.02 12.09 -7.23
N ARG A 96 -5.81 12.10 -7.79
CA ARG A 96 -5.33 11.06 -8.70
C ARG A 96 -4.22 10.20 -8.10
N GLY A 97 -3.20 10.83 -7.49
CA GLY A 97 -1.99 10.17 -7.05
C GLY A 97 -1.19 9.60 -8.22
N ALA A 98 -0.14 8.82 -7.89
CA ALA A 98 0.73 8.23 -8.90
C ALA A 98 -0.01 7.21 -9.79
N TRP A 99 -0.84 6.35 -9.21
CA TRP A 99 -1.62 5.38 -9.95
C TRP A 99 -2.50 6.06 -11.01
N GLY A 100 -3.28 7.07 -10.61
CA GLY A 100 -4.16 7.78 -11.53
C GLY A 100 -3.39 8.51 -12.62
N LEU A 101 -2.30 9.17 -12.27
CA LEU A 101 -1.48 9.88 -13.26
C LEU A 101 -0.92 8.92 -14.30
N LEU A 102 -0.28 7.84 -13.86
CA LEU A 102 0.44 6.92 -14.75
C LEU A 102 -0.50 6.04 -15.58
N THR A 103 -1.71 5.80 -15.11
CA THR A 103 -2.69 4.93 -15.80
C THR A 103 -3.82 5.72 -16.45
N ILE A 104 -3.70 7.05 -16.55
CA ILE A 104 -4.78 7.93 -17.05
C ILE A 104 -6.13 7.64 -16.39
N ASP A 105 -6.09 7.48 -15.06
CA ASP A 105 -7.25 7.21 -14.20
C ASP A 105 -7.96 5.88 -14.43
N LEU A 106 -7.35 4.94 -15.13
CA LEU A 106 -7.92 3.58 -15.28
C LEU A 106 -7.83 2.78 -13.99
N VAL A 107 -6.77 2.99 -13.20
CA VAL A 107 -6.62 2.40 -11.87
C VAL A 107 -6.19 3.50 -10.92
N GLY A 108 -6.89 3.63 -9.80
CA GLY A 108 -6.55 4.58 -8.76
C GLY A 108 -5.88 3.91 -7.58
N ARG A 109 -5.33 4.71 -6.68
CA ARG A 109 -4.74 4.27 -5.41
C ARG A 109 -5.73 3.43 -4.60
N ARG A 110 -7.00 3.81 -4.61
CA ARG A 110 -8.07 3.09 -3.92
C ARG A 110 -8.19 1.65 -4.42
N ASP A 111 -8.11 1.44 -5.74
CA ASP A 111 -8.26 0.10 -6.34
C ASP A 111 -7.14 -0.83 -5.88
N ALA A 112 -5.90 -0.35 -5.82
CA ALA A 112 -4.77 -1.13 -5.34
C ALA A 112 -4.96 -1.53 -3.87
N PHE A 113 -5.43 -0.62 -3.01
CA PHE A 113 -5.67 -0.92 -1.60
C PHE A 113 -6.88 -1.83 -1.38
N ILE A 114 -7.90 -1.75 -2.23
CA ILE A 114 -9.04 -2.69 -2.18
C ILE A 114 -8.54 -4.11 -2.46
N THR A 115 -7.76 -4.30 -3.52
CA THR A 115 -7.18 -5.60 -3.87
C THR A 115 -6.30 -6.15 -2.74
N ALA A 116 -5.42 -5.32 -2.21
CA ALA A 116 -4.55 -5.71 -1.09
C ALA A 116 -5.36 -6.13 0.15
N THR A 117 -6.41 -5.39 0.47
CA THR A 117 -7.29 -5.68 1.61
C THR A 117 -8.03 -7.00 1.43
N ILE A 118 -8.60 -7.23 0.25
CA ILE A 118 -9.29 -8.49 -0.05
C ILE A 118 -8.33 -9.67 0.10
N ALA A 119 -7.11 -9.55 -0.40
CA ALA A 119 -6.10 -10.58 -0.27
C ALA A 119 -5.68 -10.80 1.20
N ALA A 120 -5.55 -9.74 1.99
CA ALA A 120 -5.22 -9.83 3.41
C ALA A 120 -6.30 -10.57 4.21
N LEU A 121 -7.54 -10.55 3.76
CA LEU A 121 -8.65 -11.22 4.43
C LEU A 121 -8.77 -12.70 4.09
N ALA A 122 -7.94 -13.23 3.20
CA ALA A 122 -7.99 -14.63 2.78
C ALA A 122 -8.00 -15.63 3.96
N PRO A 123 -7.16 -15.47 5.03
CA PRO A 123 -7.21 -16.37 6.19
C PRO A 123 -8.55 -16.34 6.93
N PHE A 124 -9.28 -15.24 6.84
CA PHE A 124 -10.58 -15.08 7.51
C PHE A 124 -11.71 -15.72 6.70
N TYR A 125 -11.58 -15.78 5.38
CA TYR A 125 -12.52 -16.50 4.52
C TYR A 125 -12.27 -18.01 4.58
N ASN A 126 -11.02 -18.44 4.70
CA ASN A 126 -10.60 -19.84 4.61
C ASN A 126 -9.71 -20.22 5.82
N PRO A 127 -10.23 -20.16 7.04
CA PRO A 127 -9.40 -20.33 8.24
C PRO A 127 -8.71 -21.68 8.33
N THR A 128 -9.28 -22.73 7.72
CA THR A 128 -8.70 -24.06 7.74
C THR A 128 -7.47 -24.21 6.86
N LEU A 129 -7.32 -23.35 5.85
CA LEU A 129 -6.17 -23.39 4.95
C LEU A 129 -4.96 -22.60 5.51
N TYR A 130 -5.19 -21.73 6.45
CA TYR A 130 -4.18 -20.83 7.01
C TYR A 130 -3.84 -21.15 8.48
N ARG A 131 -3.92 -22.40 8.85
CA ARG A 131 -3.55 -22.83 10.20
C ARG A 131 -2.04 -22.82 10.40
#